data_938cb23ca6811d97a5f447439384d60f
#
_entry.id   938cb23ca6811d97a5f447439384d60f
#
_cell.length_a   1.000
_cell.length_b   1.000
_cell.length_c   1.000
_cell.angle_alpha   90.00
_cell.angle_beta   90.00
_cell.angle_gamma   90.00
#
_symmetry.space_group_name_H-M   'P 1'
#
loop_
_entity.id
_entity.type
_entity.pdbx_description
1 polymer ?
#
loop_
_entity_poly.entity_id
_entity_poly.type
_entity_poly.pdbx_seq_one_letter_code
_entity_poly.pdbx_strand_id
1 'polypeptide(L)'
;VSTSAPEWTGRTDGPGPEHRRWHSAINESPGATGVSLIGFPSDIGVRRNGGRPGAQAGPGAIRAALGSFAIQPESVVHDAGDVAVSGDALEAAQDGLAEAVAAQLGAGNLPFVLGGGHETAYGSYLGLARSGLLDGRRLGVLNLDAHFDLRQADRATSGTPFRQIAAGEAERGADFTYAVIGISQPSNTAALFTTAAELGVRHLLDLDCQERHVEDVVEFVRAFTADVDVLYLSIDLDVLPAAQAPGVSAPSTLGVPAGVVIEVCRLVGNDPKLVLADITELNPTYDIDNRTARVAARLVHTIAMSAADRSVLEGR
;
A
#
# COMPACT_ATOMS: atom_id res chain seq x y z
N VAL A 1 -18.06 -4.68 -10.18
CA VAL A 1 -16.85 -4.08 -10.70
C VAL A 1 -17.16 -3.34 -11.98
N SER A 2 -16.52 -2.21 -12.14
CA SER A 2 -16.38 -1.42 -13.36
C SER A 2 -17.13 -0.11 -13.38
N THR A 3 -16.47 0.85 -12.85
CA THR A 3 -16.39 2.15 -13.53
C THR A 3 -15.31 2.01 -14.61
N SER A 4 -15.47 2.63 -15.77
CA SER A 4 -14.48 2.64 -16.85
C SER A 4 -13.10 2.95 -16.31
N ALA A 5 -12.06 2.26 -16.82
CA ALA A 5 -10.67 2.57 -16.45
C ALA A 5 -10.43 4.08 -16.59
N PRO A 6 -9.79 4.72 -15.60
CA PRO A 6 -9.57 6.15 -15.65
C PRO A 6 -8.70 6.53 -16.85
N GLU A 7 -8.94 7.71 -17.41
CA GLU A 7 -8.14 8.23 -18.51
C GLU A 7 -6.74 8.59 -18.00
N TRP A 8 -5.72 7.95 -18.59
CA TRP A 8 -4.33 8.24 -18.29
C TRP A 8 -3.78 9.33 -19.19
N THR A 9 -3.23 10.35 -18.60
CA THR A 9 -2.63 11.49 -19.31
C THR A 9 -1.20 11.73 -18.84
N GLY A 10 -0.36 12.25 -19.74
CA GLY A 10 1.03 12.55 -19.41
C GLY A 10 1.75 13.24 -20.57
N ARG A 11 3.01 13.58 -20.35
CA ARG A 11 3.89 14.15 -21.37
C ARG A 11 4.32 13.06 -22.35
N THR A 12 4.36 13.38 -23.64
CA THR A 12 4.95 12.54 -24.70
C THR A 12 6.27 13.15 -25.15
N ASP A 13 7.36 12.37 -25.12
CA ASP A 13 8.71 12.85 -25.51
C ASP A 13 9.13 12.37 -26.89
N GLY A 14 8.55 11.28 -27.40
CA GLY A 14 8.87 10.72 -28.72
C GLY A 14 8.10 9.40 -28.98
N PRO A 15 8.27 8.82 -30.18
CA PRO A 15 7.51 7.63 -30.59
C PRO A 15 8.16 6.29 -30.17
N GLY A 16 9.42 6.28 -29.72
CA GLY A 16 10.15 5.04 -29.40
C GLY A 16 9.88 4.50 -28.00
N PRO A 17 10.16 3.21 -27.75
CA PRO A 17 9.97 2.56 -26.46
C PRO A 17 10.81 3.20 -25.34
N GLU A 18 11.96 3.80 -25.69
CA GLU A 18 12.83 4.53 -24.76
C GLU A 18 12.21 5.82 -24.22
N HIS A 19 11.09 6.26 -24.83
CA HIS A 19 10.31 7.43 -24.40
C HIS A 19 9.07 7.07 -23.61
N ARG A 20 8.86 5.76 -23.29
CA ARG A 20 7.68 5.30 -22.58
C ARG A 20 7.53 5.94 -21.21
N ARG A 21 6.29 6.30 -20.90
CA ARG A 21 5.84 6.80 -19.60
C ARG A 21 4.64 5.97 -19.14
N TRP A 22 4.29 6.06 -17.86
CA TRP A 22 3.18 5.30 -17.33
C TRP A 22 1.90 5.44 -18.16
N HIS A 23 1.51 6.67 -18.55
CA HIS A 23 0.29 6.90 -19.32
C HIS A 23 0.25 6.17 -20.67
N SER A 24 1.40 5.93 -21.28
CA SER A 24 1.49 5.21 -22.56
C SER A 24 1.74 3.71 -22.40
N ALA A 25 2.22 3.27 -21.24
CA ALA A 25 2.53 1.86 -20.97
C ALA A 25 1.38 1.09 -20.36
N ILE A 26 0.44 1.80 -19.71
CA ILE A 26 -0.67 1.16 -19.01
C ILE A 26 -1.57 0.39 -19.99
N ASN A 27 -1.86 -0.88 -19.66
CA ASN A 27 -2.67 -1.80 -20.48
C ASN A 27 -2.16 -2.03 -21.92
N GLU A 28 -0.90 -1.69 -22.24
CA GLU A 28 -0.33 -1.87 -23.59
C GLU A 28 -0.09 -3.36 -23.93
N SER A 29 0.15 -4.20 -22.91
CA SER A 29 0.45 -5.62 -23.05
C SER A 29 -0.65 -6.50 -22.40
N PRO A 30 -1.86 -6.55 -22.97
CA PRO A 30 -2.95 -7.32 -22.39
C PRO A 30 -2.61 -8.82 -22.35
N GLY A 31 -2.85 -9.45 -21.19
CA GLY A 31 -2.57 -10.88 -20.97
C GLY A 31 -1.14 -11.20 -20.53
N ALA A 32 -0.20 -10.26 -20.56
CA ALA A 32 1.09 -10.43 -19.91
C ALA A 32 0.97 -10.19 -18.41
N THR A 33 1.71 -10.92 -17.58
CA THR A 33 1.77 -10.72 -16.14
C THR A 33 2.62 -9.50 -15.78
N GLY A 34 2.19 -8.75 -14.79
CA GLY A 34 2.88 -7.53 -14.36
C GLY A 34 2.26 -6.94 -13.10
N VAL A 35 2.51 -5.65 -12.87
CA VAL A 35 1.89 -4.92 -11.76
C VAL A 35 0.51 -4.41 -12.20
N SER A 36 -0.53 -4.71 -11.42
CA SER A 36 -1.90 -4.28 -11.71
C SER A 36 -2.42 -3.31 -10.64
N LEU A 37 -2.68 -2.08 -11.05
CA LEU A 37 -3.25 -1.05 -10.19
C LEU A 37 -4.75 -1.28 -10.00
N ILE A 38 -5.23 -1.14 -8.76
CA ILE A 38 -6.65 -1.19 -8.38
C ILE A 38 -6.93 0.04 -7.55
N GLY A 39 -7.91 0.86 -7.92
CA GLY A 39 -8.31 1.99 -7.09
C GLY A 39 -9.38 1.59 -6.07
N PHE A 40 -9.24 2.09 -4.84
CA PHE A 40 -10.25 1.96 -3.78
C PHE A 40 -10.61 3.35 -3.24
N PRO A 41 -11.52 4.09 -3.89
CA PRO A 41 -11.85 5.48 -3.57
C PRO A 41 -12.80 5.57 -2.37
N SER A 42 -12.33 5.18 -1.17
CA SER A 42 -13.07 5.24 0.10
C SER A 42 -12.39 6.17 1.09
N ASP A 43 -13.18 6.94 1.82
CA ASP A 43 -12.79 7.60 3.07
C ASP A 43 -13.83 7.35 4.18
N ILE A 44 -14.61 6.28 4.02
CA ILE A 44 -15.66 5.91 4.97
C ILE A 44 -15.04 5.58 6.32
N GLY A 45 -13.94 4.81 6.34
CA GLY A 45 -13.20 4.46 7.55
C GLY A 45 -12.59 5.67 8.22
N VAL A 46 -12.05 6.61 7.44
CA VAL A 46 -11.51 7.89 7.94
C VAL A 46 -12.59 8.69 8.65
N ARG A 47 -13.78 8.83 8.03
CA ARG A 47 -14.92 9.53 8.64
C ARG A 47 -15.39 8.84 9.93
N ARG A 48 -15.52 7.51 9.92
CA ARG A 48 -15.90 6.72 11.10
C ARG A 48 -14.87 6.84 12.23
N ASN A 49 -13.60 7.04 11.90
CA ASN A 49 -12.50 7.26 12.85
C ASN A 49 -12.41 8.70 13.36
N GLY A 50 -13.26 9.61 12.87
CA GLY A 50 -13.22 11.03 13.21
C GLY A 50 -12.08 11.81 12.54
N GLY A 51 -11.44 11.23 11.50
CA GLY A 51 -10.39 11.84 10.72
C GLY A 51 -10.90 12.86 9.69
N ARG A 52 -9.98 13.48 8.95
CA ARG A 52 -10.29 14.49 7.92
C ARG A 52 -10.67 13.82 6.61
N PRO A 53 -11.93 13.95 6.11
CA PRO A 53 -12.35 13.31 4.87
C PRO A 53 -11.67 13.91 3.64
N GLY A 54 -11.64 13.15 2.54
CA GLY A 54 -11.08 13.55 1.24
C GLY A 54 -10.15 12.51 0.62
N ALA A 55 -9.73 11.48 1.37
CA ALA A 55 -8.86 10.42 0.87
C ALA A 55 -9.49 9.60 -0.27
N GLN A 56 -10.81 9.61 -0.44
CA GLN A 56 -11.50 9.01 -1.59
C GLN A 56 -10.99 9.51 -2.95
N ALA A 57 -10.41 10.71 -3.01
CA ALA A 57 -9.81 11.27 -4.23
C ALA A 57 -8.34 10.82 -4.44
N GLY A 58 -7.74 10.12 -3.47
CA GLY A 58 -6.35 9.66 -3.50
C GLY A 58 -5.99 8.83 -4.72
N PRO A 59 -6.75 7.78 -5.10
CA PRO A 59 -6.44 6.93 -6.25
C PRO A 59 -6.30 7.73 -7.55
N GLY A 60 -7.20 8.66 -7.83
CA GLY A 60 -7.12 9.52 -9.00
C GLY A 60 -5.91 10.46 -8.99
N ALA A 61 -5.58 11.04 -7.83
CA ALA A 61 -4.44 11.94 -7.70
C ALA A 61 -3.11 11.20 -7.86
N ILE A 62 -2.98 9.96 -7.37
CA ILE A 62 -1.79 9.12 -7.57
C ILE A 62 -1.61 8.79 -9.05
N ARG A 63 -2.67 8.38 -9.76
CA ARG A 63 -2.62 8.10 -11.22
C ARG A 63 -2.19 9.33 -12.02
N ALA A 64 -2.75 10.49 -11.70
CA ALA A 64 -2.38 11.74 -12.35
C ALA A 64 -0.89 12.09 -12.16
N ALA A 65 -0.35 11.84 -10.96
CA ALA A 65 1.06 12.05 -10.69
C ALA A 65 1.96 11.01 -11.38
N LEU A 66 1.55 9.73 -11.42
CA LEU A 66 2.28 8.65 -12.10
C LEU A 66 2.35 8.85 -13.61
N GLY A 67 1.30 9.35 -14.25
CA GLY A 67 1.16 9.40 -15.70
C GLY A 67 2.38 9.95 -16.44
N SER A 68 3.08 10.92 -15.85
CA SER A 68 4.28 11.55 -16.42
C SER A 68 5.60 10.87 -16.04
N PHE A 69 5.60 9.84 -15.21
CA PHE A 69 6.84 9.12 -14.84
C PHE A 69 7.31 8.25 -16.01
N ALA A 70 8.62 8.30 -16.29
CA ALA A 70 9.24 7.38 -17.24
C ALA A 70 9.19 5.94 -16.69
N ILE A 71 9.04 4.97 -17.57
CA ILE A 71 8.97 3.55 -17.23
C ILE A 71 9.94 2.76 -18.11
N GLN A 72 10.49 1.67 -17.58
CA GLN A 72 11.39 0.82 -18.37
C GLN A 72 10.61 0.17 -19.53
N PRO A 73 11.22 0.03 -20.72
CA PRO A 73 10.53 -0.47 -21.93
C PRO A 73 9.88 -1.83 -21.77
N GLU A 74 10.47 -2.73 -21.00
CA GLU A 74 10.02 -4.11 -20.76
C GLU A 74 8.99 -4.24 -19.64
N SER A 75 8.72 -3.17 -18.89
CA SER A 75 7.78 -3.22 -17.76
C SER A 75 6.35 -3.41 -18.24
N VAL A 76 5.64 -4.33 -17.61
CA VAL A 76 4.22 -4.60 -17.83
C VAL A 76 3.41 -4.04 -16.67
N VAL A 77 2.51 -3.12 -16.98
CA VAL A 77 1.65 -2.44 -16.00
C VAL A 77 0.22 -2.38 -16.50
N HIS A 78 -0.71 -2.64 -15.60
CA HIS A 78 -2.15 -2.65 -15.86
C HIS A 78 -2.88 -1.70 -14.92
N ASP A 79 -4.05 -1.24 -15.31
CA ASP A 79 -5.00 -0.56 -14.46
C ASP A 79 -6.35 -1.29 -14.54
N ALA A 80 -6.74 -1.93 -13.46
CA ALA A 80 -8.00 -2.66 -13.35
C ALA A 80 -9.21 -1.74 -13.03
N GLY A 81 -8.98 -0.43 -12.94
CA GLY A 81 -10.02 0.55 -12.61
C GLY A 81 -10.26 0.67 -11.10
N ASP A 82 -11.39 1.28 -10.76
CA ASP A 82 -11.78 1.52 -9.38
C ASP A 82 -12.87 0.55 -8.92
N VAL A 83 -12.80 0.16 -7.66
CA VAL A 83 -13.86 -0.56 -6.98
C VAL A 83 -15.00 0.42 -6.66
N ALA A 84 -16.23 -0.01 -6.86
CA ALA A 84 -17.39 0.81 -6.55
C ALA A 84 -17.56 0.98 -5.03
N VAL A 85 -17.62 2.22 -4.58
CA VAL A 85 -17.88 2.57 -3.18
C VAL A 85 -19.15 3.43 -3.14
N SER A 86 -20.11 3.09 -2.30
CA SER A 86 -21.36 3.85 -2.21
C SER A 86 -21.83 4.04 -0.78
N GLY A 87 -22.27 5.27 -0.48
CA GLY A 87 -22.85 5.62 0.82
C GLY A 87 -21.89 5.38 1.99
N ASP A 88 -22.34 4.62 2.99
CA ASP A 88 -21.57 4.22 4.19
C ASP A 88 -21.36 2.69 4.25
N ALA A 89 -21.39 2.02 3.08
CA ALA A 89 -21.28 0.57 2.94
C ALA A 89 -19.82 0.13 2.80
N LEU A 90 -18.99 0.40 3.81
CA LEU A 90 -17.55 0.09 3.77
C LEU A 90 -17.29 -1.41 3.61
N GLU A 91 -18.00 -2.23 4.37
CA GLU A 91 -17.79 -3.68 4.41
C GLU A 91 -18.09 -4.32 3.04
N ALA A 92 -19.15 -3.87 2.37
CA ALA A 92 -19.48 -4.30 1.00
C ALA A 92 -18.45 -3.80 -0.04
N ALA A 93 -17.92 -2.60 0.15
CA ALA A 93 -16.84 -2.09 -0.71
C ALA A 93 -15.54 -2.87 -0.51
N GLN A 94 -15.19 -3.24 0.73
CA GLN A 94 -14.03 -4.10 1.04
C GLN A 94 -14.20 -5.50 0.42
N ASP A 95 -15.41 -6.07 0.38
CA ASP A 95 -15.68 -7.32 -0.32
C ASP A 95 -15.45 -7.18 -1.84
N GLY A 96 -15.90 -6.08 -2.44
CA GLY A 96 -15.61 -5.79 -3.85
C GLY A 96 -14.13 -5.61 -4.15
N LEU A 97 -13.37 -4.98 -3.23
CA LEU A 97 -11.91 -4.89 -3.34
C LEU A 97 -11.27 -6.28 -3.24
N ALA A 98 -11.75 -7.12 -2.32
CA ALA A 98 -11.25 -8.48 -2.16
C ALA A 98 -11.43 -9.31 -3.45
N GLU A 99 -12.58 -9.19 -4.13
CA GLU A 99 -12.80 -9.85 -5.42
C GLU A 99 -11.82 -9.36 -6.49
N ALA A 100 -11.59 -8.04 -6.57
CA ALA A 100 -10.66 -7.46 -7.54
C ALA A 100 -9.21 -7.92 -7.28
N VAL A 101 -8.74 -7.89 -6.03
CA VAL A 101 -7.40 -8.34 -5.63
C VAL A 101 -7.23 -9.84 -5.94
N ALA A 102 -8.18 -10.70 -5.52
CA ALA A 102 -8.12 -12.13 -5.78
C ALA A 102 -8.08 -12.45 -7.28
N ALA A 103 -8.82 -11.70 -8.11
CA ALA A 103 -8.80 -11.86 -9.57
C ALA A 103 -7.42 -11.53 -10.15
N GLN A 104 -6.75 -10.46 -9.69
CA GLN A 104 -5.41 -10.12 -10.17
C GLN A 104 -4.36 -11.13 -9.72
N LEU A 105 -4.43 -11.61 -8.48
CA LEU A 105 -3.56 -12.68 -7.99
C LEU A 105 -3.76 -13.98 -8.78
N GLY A 106 -5.02 -14.36 -9.08
CA GLY A 106 -5.35 -15.51 -9.91
C GLY A 106 -4.86 -15.40 -11.36
N ALA A 107 -4.70 -14.18 -11.88
CA ALA A 107 -4.10 -13.89 -13.18
C ALA A 107 -2.56 -13.85 -13.14
N GLY A 108 -1.93 -14.05 -11.99
CA GLY A 108 -0.48 -14.00 -11.81
C GLY A 108 0.10 -12.59 -11.71
N ASN A 109 -0.74 -11.57 -11.63
CA ASN A 109 -0.30 -10.18 -11.44
C ASN A 109 0.10 -9.90 -9.99
N LEU A 110 0.91 -8.86 -9.80
CA LEU A 110 1.11 -8.21 -8.51
C LEU A 110 0.07 -7.08 -8.36
N PRO A 111 -1.04 -7.28 -7.61
CA PRO A 111 -1.97 -6.20 -7.34
C PRO A 111 -1.31 -5.13 -6.47
N PHE A 112 -1.47 -3.88 -6.90
CA PHE A 112 -1.10 -2.70 -6.15
C PHE A 112 -2.34 -1.84 -5.95
N VAL A 113 -2.86 -1.78 -4.71
CA VAL A 113 -4.08 -1.02 -4.42
C VAL A 113 -3.73 0.44 -4.15
N LEU A 114 -4.31 1.33 -4.94
CA LEU A 114 -4.32 2.76 -4.69
C LEU A 114 -5.52 3.06 -3.79
N GLY A 115 -5.29 3.15 -2.50
CA GLY A 115 -6.33 3.27 -1.50
C GLY A 115 -6.82 4.71 -1.30
N GLY A 116 -7.93 4.79 -0.60
CA GLY A 116 -8.37 5.98 0.09
C GLY A 116 -7.83 6.00 1.50
N GLY A 117 -8.69 5.83 2.54
CA GLY A 117 -8.25 5.66 3.91
C GLY A 117 -7.66 4.28 4.17
N HIS A 118 -7.01 4.10 5.34
CA HIS A 118 -6.30 2.86 5.67
C HIS A 118 -7.22 1.65 5.91
N GLU A 119 -8.55 1.85 5.98
CA GLU A 119 -9.55 0.77 5.88
C GLU A 119 -9.37 -0.08 4.61
N THR A 120 -8.64 0.41 3.60
CA THR A 120 -8.22 -0.30 2.39
C THR A 120 -7.51 -1.59 2.72
N ALA A 121 -6.62 -1.58 3.70
CA ALA A 121 -5.74 -2.72 4.03
C ALA A 121 -6.52 -3.99 4.39
N TYR A 122 -7.67 -3.87 5.04
CA TYR A 122 -8.49 -5.05 5.33
C TYR A 122 -9.13 -5.66 4.08
N GLY A 123 -9.61 -4.84 3.15
CA GLY A 123 -10.12 -5.32 1.86
C GLY A 123 -9.03 -5.98 1.00
N SER A 124 -7.82 -5.41 0.98
CA SER A 124 -6.62 -5.99 0.35
C SER A 124 -6.30 -7.38 0.93
N TYR A 125 -6.26 -7.49 2.26
CA TYR A 125 -6.04 -8.76 2.96
C TYR A 125 -7.13 -9.81 2.63
N LEU A 126 -8.41 -9.44 2.65
CA LEU A 126 -9.50 -10.35 2.32
C LEU A 126 -9.32 -10.95 0.91
N GLY A 127 -8.86 -10.17 -0.06
CA GLY A 127 -8.56 -10.65 -1.39
C GLY A 127 -7.41 -11.65 -1.42
N LEU A 128 -6.34 -11.38 -0.69
CA LEU A 128 -5.22 -12.30 -0.54
C LEU A 128 -5.65 -13.59 0.17
N ALA A 129 -6.44 -13.50 1.23
CA ALA A 129 -6.93 -14.68 1.96
C ALA A 129 -7.85 -15.56 1.09
N ARG A 130 -8.62 -14.96 0.16
CA ARG A 130 -9.51 -15.68 -0.77
C ARG A 130 -8.79 -16.25 -2.00
N SER A 131 -7.55 -15.85 -2.26
CA SER A 131 -6.80 -16.27 -3.45
C SER A 131 -6.26 -17.70 -3.39
N GLY A 132 -6.24 -18.32 -2.21
CA GLY A 132 -5.60 -19.62 -1.97
C GLY A 132 -4.07 -19.55 -1.80
N LEU A 133 -3.45 -18.39 -1.99
CA LEU A 133 -1.99 -18.23 -1.83
C LEU A 133 -1.48 -18.41 -0.41
N LEU A 134 -2.37 -18.33 0.59
CA LEU A 134 -2.03 -18.46 2.00
C LEU A 134 -2.18 -19.90 2.53
N ASP A 135 -2.57 -20.88 1.70
CA ASP A 135 -2.80 -22.25 2.14
C ASP A 135 -1.49 -22.92 2.56
N GLY A 136 -1.35 -23.20 3.86
CA GLY A 136 -0.14 -23.77 4.45
C GLY A 136 1.08 -22.84 4.47
N ARG A 137 0.89 -21.55 4.20
CA ARG A 137 1.96 -20.53 4.13
C ARG A 137 1.75 -19.46 5.20
N ARG A 138 2.86 -18.96 5.74
CA ARG A 138 2.88 -17.86 6.71
C ARG A 138 2.84 -16.51 5.98
N LEU A 139 1.79 -15.75 6.25
CA LEU A 139 1.68 -14.36 5.80
C LEU A 139 2.50 -13.45 6.71
N GLY A 140 3.31 -12.56 6.13
CA GLY A 140 3.86 -11.38 6.80
C GLY A 140 3.18 -10.12 6.26
N VAL A 141 2.70 -9.29 7.16
CA VAL A 141 2.20 -7.95 6.84
C VAL A 141 3.23 -6.93 7.32
N LEU A 142 3.85 -6.22 6.38
CA LEU A 142 4.75 -5.10 6.69
C LEU A 142 4.00 -3.79 6.43
N ASN A 143 3.90 -2.96 7.45
CA ASN A 143 3.24 -1.66 7.38
C ASN A 143 4.25 -0.52 7.57
N LEU A 144 4.17 0.49 6.73
CA LEU A 144 4.88 1.76 6.89
C LEU A 144 3.85 2.80 7.35
N ASP A 145 3.89 3.18 8.64
CA ASP A 145 2.79 3.90 9.28
C ASP A 145 3.25 4.60 10.57
N ALA A 146 2.71 5.77 10.84
CA ALA A 146 2.88 6.43 12.13
C ALA A 146 2.00 5.81 13.24
N HIS A 147 1.06 4.93 12.87
CA HIS A 147 0.08 4.32 13.76
C HIS A 147 0.16 2.78 13.71
N PHE A 148 -0.33 2.13 14.78
CA PHE A 148 -0.46 0.67 14.78
C PHE A 148 -1.70 0.16 14.04
N ASP A 149 -2.73 0.98 13.92
CA ASP A 149 -4.04 0.64 13.36
C ASP A 149 -4.65 -0.66 13.90
N LEU A 150 -4.45 -0.84 15.22
CA LEU A 150 -4.93 -1.96 16.03
C LEU A 150 -6.12 -1.58 16.93
N ARG A 151 -6.81 -0.47 16.61
CA ARG A 151 -7.95 0.01 17.42
C ARG A 151 -9.07 -1.04 17.43
N GLN A 152 -9.76 -1.11 18.56
CA GLN A 152 -11.03 -1.82 18.67
C GLN A 152 -12.17 -0.81 18.47
N ALA A 153 -13.11 -1.13 17.60
CA ALA A 153 -14.31 -0.34 17.37
C ALA A 153 -15.48 -1.26 17.00
N ASP A 154 -16.70 -0.78 17.22
CA ASP A 154 -17.94 -1.54 16.90
C ASP A 154 -18.13 -1.72 15.38
N ARG A 155 -17.58 -0.83 14.59
CA ARG A 155 -17.57 -0.85 13.12
C ARG A 155 -16.17 -0.62 12.60
N ALA A 156 -15.88 -1.18 11.43
CA ALA A 156 -14.60 -0.95 10.73
C ALA A 156 -14.34 0.55 10.50
N THR A 157 -13.11 0.98 10.82
CA THR A 157 -12.60 2.35 10.60
C THR A 157 -11.22 2.28 9.96
N SER A 158 -10.63 3.43 9.59
CA SER A 158 -9.25 3.49 9.11
C SER A 158 -8.23 3.05 10.17
N GLY A 159 -8.56 3.11 11.47
CA GLY A 159 -7.67 2.69 12.57
C GLY A 159 -7.85 1.24 13.04
N THR A 160 -8.59 0.39 12.31
CA THR A 160 -8.90 -0.98 12.74
C THR A 160 -8.37 -2.10 11.83
N PRO A 161 -7.79 -1.84 10.64
CA PRO A 161 -7.58 -2.90 9.64
C PRO A 161 -6.69 -4.03 10.15
N PHE A 162 -5.60 -3.74 10.83
CA PHE A 162 -4.66 -4.79 11.26
C PHE A 162 -5.19 -5.60 12.45
N ARG A 163 -6.09 -5.04 13.26
CA ARG A 163 -6.83 -5.84 14.25
C ARG A 163 -7.81 -6.78 13.58
N GLN A 164 -8.45 -6.35 12.50
CA GLN A 164 -9.35 -7.22 11.72
C GLN A 164 -8.55 -8.32 11.01
N ILE A 165 -7.35 -8.01 10.48
CA ILE A 165 -6.45 -9.01 9.90
C ILE A 165 -6.01 -10.03 10.95
N ALA A 166 -5.65 -9.59 12.17
CA ALA A 166 -5.31 -10.49 13.27
C ALA A 166 -6.44 -11.47 13.60
N ALA A 167 -7.68 -11.00 13.61
CA ALA A 167 -8.85 -11.85 13.80
C ALA A 167 -9.03 -12.84 12.64
N GLY A 168 -8.87 -12.38 11.40
CA GLY A 168 -8.95 -13.23 10.20
C GLY A 168 -7.87 -14.31 10.16
N GLU A 169 -6.62 -14.02 10.56
CA GLU A 169 -5.57 -15.02 10.66
C GLU A 169 -5.87 -16.05 11.77
N ALA A 170 -6.40 -15.60 12.91
CA ALA A 170 -6.84 -16.51 13.97
C ALA A 170 -7.98 -17.45 13.52
N GLU A 171 -8.97 -16.96 12.74
CA GLU A 171 -10.04 -17.77 12.14
C GLU A 171 -9.49 -18.81 11.14
N ARG A 172 -8.41 -18.48 10.43
CA ARG A 172 -7.69 -19.41 9.55
C ARG A 172 -6.79 -20.39 10.31
N GLY A 173 -6.65 -20.24 11.64
CA GLY A 173 -5.73 -21.04 12.46
C GLY A 173 -4.25 -20.70 12.19
N ALA A 174 -3.94 -19.50 11.72
CA ALA A 174 -2.60 -19.02 11.42
C ALA A 174 -2.15 -17.96 12.44
N ASP A 175 -0.84 -17.79 12.55
CA ASP A 175 -0.24 -16.75 13.38
C ASP A 175 -0.35 -15.38 12.70
N PHE A 176 -0.68 -14.34 13.45
CA PHE A 176 -0.63 -12.97 12.98
C PHE A 176 0.81 -12.47 12.99
N THR A 177 1.47 -12.44 11.83
CA THR A 177 2.85 -11.94 11.68
C THR A 177 2.82 -10.54 11.10
N TYR A 178 2.96 -9.54 11.97
CA TYR A 178 2.82 -8.13 11.63
C TYR A 178 4.02 -7.31 12.11
N ALA A 179 4.53 -6.44 11.24
CA ALA A 179 5.57 -5.48 11.58
C ALA A 179 5.20 -4.07 11.10
N VAL A 180 5.54 -3.06 11.89
CA VAL A 180 5.29 -1.64 11.56
C VAL A 180 6.60 -0.85 11.66
N ILE A 181 6.85 -0.02 10.66
CA ILE A 181 7.99 0.91 10.61
C ILE A 181 7.46 2.33 10.64
N GLY A 182 7.93 3.13 11.60
CA GLY A 182 7.62 4.55 11.66
C GLY A 182 6.66 4.96 12.78
N ILE A 183 6.39 4.07 13.74
CA ILE A 183 5.47 4.36 14.84
C ILE A 183 5.83 5.67 15.54
N SER A 184 4.89 6.60 15.51
CA SER A 184 4.98 7.86 16.25
C SER A 184 4.49 7.63 17.68
N GLN A 185 5.41 7.63 18.65
CA GLN A 185 5.05 7.38 20.05
C GLN A 185 3.94 8.32 20.57
N PRO A 186 3.97 9.66 20.31
CA PRO A 186 2.92 10.55 20.77
C PRO A 186 1.58 10.35 20.07
N SER A 187 1.52 9.65 18.92
CA SER A 187 0.28 9.40 18.18
C SER A 187 -0.40 8.08 18.58
N ASN A 188 0.25 7.26 19.41
CA ASN A 188 -0.25 5.96 19.84
C ASN A 188 -0.40 5.90 21.37
N THR A 189 -1.60 5.57 21.84
CA THR A 189 -1.87 5.45 23.28
C THR A 189 -1.17 4.24 23.89
N ALA A 190 -0.95 4.25 25.21
CA ALA A 190 -0.40 3.09 25.93
C ALA A 190 -1.20 1.79 25.69
N ALA A 191 -2.53 1.90 25.51
CA ALA A 191 -3.38 0.75 25.19
C ALA A 191 -3.01 0.11 23.83
N LEU A 192 -2.65 0.91 22.82
CA LEU A 192 -2.22 0.39 21.52
C LEU A 192 -0.86 -0.31 21.60
N PHE A 193 0.08 0.22 22.38
CA PHE A 193 1.35 -0.46 22.65
C PHE A 193 1.14 -1.78 23.40
N THR A 194 0.20 -1.82 24.36
CA THR A 194 -0.16 -3.06 25.05
C THR A 194 -0.74 -4.08 24.07
N THR A 195 -1.71 -3.66 23.24
CA THR A 195 -2.30 -4.54 22.20
C THR A 195 -1.24 -5.04 21.22
N ALA A 196 -0.33 -4.18 20.78
CA ALA A 196 0.78 -4.57 19.89
C ALA A 196 1.68 -5.63 20.54
N ALA A 197 2.01 -5.47 21.83
CA ALA A 197 2.82 -6.44 22.58
C ALA A 197 2.07 -7.79 22.76
N GLU A 198 0.77 -7.76 23.09
CA GLU A 198 -0.06 -8.95 23.23
C GLU A 198 -0.18 -9.75 21.92
N LEU A 199 -0.20 -9.05 20.78
CA LEU A 199 -0.27 -9.65 19.45
C LEU A 199 1.12 -10.00 18.87
N GLY A 200 2.22 -9.74 19.60
CA GLY A 200 3.57 -10.03 19.14
C GLY A 200 4.04 -9.14 17.98
N VAL A 201 3.49 -7.94 17.84
CA VAL A 201 3.83 -7.01 16.75
C VAL A 201 5.26 -6.49 16.91
N ARG A 202 6.05 -6.62 15.84
CA ARG A 202 7.36 -5.99 15.77
C ARG A 202 7.22 -4.54 15.27
N HIS A 203 7.95 -3.60 15.84
CA HIS A 203 7.89 -2.23 15.37
C HIS A 203 9.19 -1.47 15.55
N LEU A 204 9.37 -0.45 14.71
CA LEU A 204 10.39 0.60 14.89
C LEU A 204 9.68 1.93 15.10
N LEU A 205 10.22 2.75 16.00
CA LEU A 205 9.74 4.12 16.18
C LEU A 205 10.24 5.02 15.06
N ASP A 206 9.52 6.10 14.76
CA ASP A 206 9.94 7.13 13.81
C ASP A 206 11.33 7.71 14.15
N LEU A 207 11.68 7.81 15.43
CA LEU A 207 12.99 8.22 15.92
C LEU A 207 14.12 7.26 15.48
N ASP A 208 13.83 5.97 15.35
CA ASP A 208 14.77 4.92 14.96
C ASP A 208 14.82 4.72 13.44
N CYS A 209 13.98 5.45 12.68
CA CYS A 209 13.85 5.34 11.23
C CYS A 209 14.41 6.57 10.48
N GLN A 210 15.37 7.28 11.06
CA GLN A 210 16.00 8.44 10.43
C GLN A 210 17.11 8.02 9.45
N GLU A 211 17.53 8.91 8.52
CA GLU A 211 18.52 8.61 7.47
C GLU A 211 19.80 7.95 8.00
N ARG A 212 20.25 8.34 9.20
CA ARG A 212 21.43 7.74 9.86
C ARG A 212 21.22 6.29 10.31
N HIS A 213 19.97 5.81 10.37
CA HIS A 213 19.60 4.47 10.82
C HIS A 213 19.08 3.60 9.68
N VAL A 214 19.28 4.00 8.42
CA VAL A 214 18.74 3.26 7.26
C VAL A 214 19.19 1.80 7.22
N GLU A 215 20.42 1.51 7.66
CA GLU A 215 20.95 0.14 7.71
C GLU A 215 20.21 -0.70 8.74
N ASP A 216 19.89 -0.14 9.92
CA ASP A 216 19.12 -0.83 10.97
C ASP A 216 17.68 -1.12 10.49
N VAL A 217 17.06 -0.18 9.76
CA VAL A 217 15.74 -0.37 9.14
C VAL A 217 15.79 -1.49 8.09
N VAL A 218 16.81 -1.52 7.24
CA VAL A 218 17.01 -2.57 6.23
C VAL A 218 17.20 -3.93 6.89
N GLU A 219 17.99 -4.01 7.98
CA GLU A 219 18.19 -5.26 8.73
C GLU A 219 16.87 -5.74 9.36
N PHE A 220 16.09 -4.82 9.96
CA PHE A 220 14.76 -5.13 10.49
C PHE A 220 13.83 -5.73 9.42
N VAL A 221 13.76 -5.12 8.24
CA VAL A 221 12.95 -5.64 7.11
C VAL A 221 13.43 -7.01 6.69
N ARG A 222 14.74 -7.22 6.50
CA ARG A 222 15.30 -8.52 6.11
C ARG A 222 15.02 -9.61 7.14
N ALA A 223 15.17 -9.30 8.42
CA ALA A 223 14.84 -10.24 9.50
C ALA A 223 13.35 -10.58 9.53
N PHE A 224 12.48 -9.61 9.24
CA PHE A 224 11.04 -9.84 9.16
C PHE A 224 10.67 -10.71 7.95
N THR A 225 11.19 -10.37 6.76
CA THR A 225 10.84 -11.11 5.52
C THR A 225 11.46 -12.52 5.51
N ALA A 226 12.54 -12.78 6.24
CA ALA A 226 13.10 -14.12 6.37
C ALA A 226 12.13 -15.11 7.04
N ASP A 227 11.28 -14.63 7.95
CA ASP A 227 10.40 -15.45 8.79
C ASP A 227 9.03 -15.78 8.15
N VAL A 228 8.76 -15.30 6.93
CA VAL A 228 7.47 -15.44 6.26
C VAL A 228 7.60 -16.07 4.86
N ASP A 229 6.50 -16.60 4.33
CA ASP A 229 6.44 -17.22 3.00
C ASP A 229 5.76 -16.33 1.97
N VAL A 230 4.86 -15.47 2.43
CA VAL A 230 4.07 -14.52 1.63
C VAL A 230 4.18 -13.14 2.28
N LEU A 231 4.43 -12.11 1.49
CA LEU A 231 4.59 -10.75 1.98
C LEU A 231 3.50 -9.84 1.38
N TYR A 232 2.84 -9.10 2.27
CA TYR A 232 1.96 -8.00 1.95
C TYR A 232 2.55 -6.70 2.51
N LEU A 233 2.76 -5.70 1.66
CA LEU A 233 3.24 -4.37 2.03
C LEU A 233 2.08 -3.38 2.03
N SER A 234 1.80 -2.75 3.17
CA SER A 234 0.88 -1.62 3.28
C SER A 234 1.65 -0.34 3.57
N ILE A 235 1.25 0.76 2.95
CA ILE A 235 1.90 2.06 3.12
C ILE A 235 0.84 3.10 3.45
N ASP A 236 0.86 3.59 4.69
CA ASP A 236 0.18 4.82 5.06
C ASP A 236 1.12 6.01 4.79
N LEU A 237 0.65 6.98 4.01
CA LEU A 237 1.44 8.16 3.67
C LEU A 237 1.71 9.08 4.87
N ASP A 238 1.00 8.89 5.98
CA ASP A 238 1.23 9.64 7.22
C ASP A 238 2.49 9.21 7.98
N VAL A 239 3.10 8.08 7.57
CA VAL A 239 4.45 7.69 8.01
C VAL A 239 5.49 8.76 7.68
N LEU A 240 5.26 9.53 6.62
CA LEU A 240 6.16 10.57 6.13
C LEU A 240 6.05 11.86 6.97
N PRO A 241 7.13 12.64 7.07
CA PRO A 241 7.06 13.97 7.68
C PRO A 241 6.01 14.85 6.98
N ALA A 242 5.22 15.62 7.74
CA ALA A 242 4.25 16.57 7.18
C ALA A 242 4.87 17.58 6.21
N ALA A 243 6.16 17.86 6.34
CA ALA A 243 6.91 18.70 5.40
C ALA A 243 7.05 18.06 4.00
N GLN A 244 7.01 16.72 3.92
CA GLN A 244 7.12 15.95 2.68
C GLN A 244 5.75 15.46 2.19
N ALA A 245 4.85 15.10 3.10
CA ALA A 245 3.51 14.60 2.83
C ALA A 245 2.44 15.33 3.66
N PRO A 246 2.12 16.61 3.34
CA PRO A 246 1.10 17.36 4.06
C PRO A 246 -0.33 16.87 3.80
N GLY A 247 -0.56 16.21 2.66
CA GLY A 247 -1.88 15.78 2.17
C GLY A 247 -2.33 14.45 2.75
N VAL A 248 -2.45 14.38 4.09
CA VAL A 248 -2.94 13.20 4.80
C VAL A 248 -3.93 13.61 5.90
N SER A 249 -4.69 12.64 6.45
CA SER A 249 -5.65 12.91 7.53
C SER A 249 -4.94 13.30 8.84
N ALA A 250 -3.86 12.61 9.21
CA ALA A 250 -3.13 12.78 10.47
C ALA A 250 -1.62 13.00 10.22
N PRO A 251 -1.20 14.23 9.83
CA PRO A 251 0.18 14.48 9.43
C PRO A 251 1.18 14.32 10.58
N SER A 252 2.23 13.54 10.35
CA SER A 252 3.29 13.28 11.33
C SER A 252 4.26 14.47 11.45
N THR A 253 4.59 14.82 12.68
CA THR A 253 5.52 15.95 12.93
C THR A 253 6.96 15.58 12.56
N LEU A 254 7.43 14.40 13.00
CA LEU A 254 8.76 13.88 12.66
C LEU A 254 8.68 12.97 11.44
N GLY A 255 8.04 11.81 11.57
CA GLY A 255 7.88 10.82 10.52
C GLY A 255 9.19 10.17 10.06
N VAL A 256 9.08 9.29 9.10
CA VAL A 256 10.19 8.61 8.44
C VAL A 256 10.56 9.35 7.15
N PRO A 257 11.81 9.78 6.94
CA PRO A 257 12.21 10.48 5.71
C PRO A 257 11.91 9.66 4.45
N ALA A 258 11.45 10.32 3.39
CA ALA A 258 11.09 9.65 2.13
C ALA A 258 12.23 8.80 1.54
N GLY A 259 13.49 9.18 1.77
CA GLY A 259 14.65 8.38 1.35
C GLY A 259 14.69 7.00 1.99
N VAL A 260 14.39 6.91 3.29
CA VAL A 260 14.31 5.64 4.04
C VAL A 260 13.12 4.81 3.56
N VAL A 261 11.94 5.45 3.40
CA VAL A 261 10.74 4.77 2.88
C VAL A 261 10.98 4.21 1.47
N ILE A 262 11.63 4.96 0.58
CA ILE A 262 12.00 4.51 -0.77
C ILE A 262 12.94 3.30 -0.71
N GLU A 263 13.91 3.28 0.20
CA GLU A 263 14.83 2.15 0.34
C GLU A 263 14.10 0.89 0.82
N VAL A 264 13.15 1.01 1.76
CA VAL A 264 12.27 -0.11 2.16
C VAL A 264 11.44 -0.59 0.97
N CYS A 265 10.80 0.33 0.23
CA CYS A 265 10.01 -0.01 -0.96
C CYS A 265 10.84 -0.74 -2.03
N ARG A 266 12.09 -0.31 -2.25
CA ARG A 266 13.02 -0.96 -3.19
C ARG A 266 13.39 -2.37 -2.72
N LEU A 267 13.71 -2.53 -1.45
CA LEU A 267 14.07 -3.82 -0.85
C LEU A 267 12.90 -4.80 -0.95
N VAL A 268 11.72 -4.39 -0.51
CA VAL A 268 10.51 -5.23 -0.51
C VAL A 268 10.02 -5.50 -1.94
N GLY A 269 10.10 -4.51 -2.83
CA GLY A 269 9.76 -4.67 -4.24
C GLY A 269 10.61 -5.74 -4.95
N ASN A 270 11.86 -5.91 -4.56
CA ASN A 270 12.75 -6.96 -5.06
C ASN A 270 12.56 -8.33 -4.36
N ASP A 271 11.79 -8.41 -3.27
CA ASP A 271 11.55 -9.68 -2.58
C ASP A 271 10.51 -10.52 -3.35
N PRO A 272 10.82 -11.76 -3.78
CA PRO A 272 9.88 -12.61 -4.50
C PRO A 272 8.65 -13.02 -3.67
N LYS A 273 8.69 -12.85 -2.35
CA LYS A 273 7.56 -13.12 -1.46
C LYS A 273 6.49 -12.03 -1.51
N LEU A 274 6.80 -10.84 -2.04
CA LEU A 274 5.82 -9.76 -2.20
C LEU A 274 4.78 -10.15 -3.24
N VAL A 275 3.54 -10.32 -2.81
CA VAL A 275 2.40 -10.68 -3.67
C VAL A 275 1.29 -9.61 -3.69
N LEU A 276 1.34 -8.65 -2.78
CA LEU A 276 0.33 -7.59 -2.64
C LEU A 276 0.97 -6.35 -2.06
N ALA A 277 0.60 -5.19 -2.58
CA ALA A 277 0.93 -3.91 -1.95
C ALA A 277 -0.27 -2.96 -2.00
N ASP A 278 -0.36 -2.04 -1.04
CA ASP A 278 -1.24 -0.88 -1.13
C ASP A 278 -0.57 0.39 -0.59
N ILE A 279 -1.16 1.53 -0.97
CA ILE A 279 -0.79 2.85 -0.51
C ILE A 279 -2.04 3.66 -0.19
N THR A 280 -2.09 4.29 0.97
CA THR A 280 -3.31 4.84 1.57
C THR A 280 -3.10 6.24 2.14
N GLU A 281 -4.20 6.85 2.55
CA GLU A 281 -4.30 8.13 3.26
C GLU A 281 -3.92 9.37 2.46
N LEU A 282 -3.67 9.27 1.14
CA LEU A 282 -3.54 10.48 0.33
C LEU A 282 -4.85 11.27 0.35
N ASN A 283 -4.80 12.45 0.93
CA ASN A 283 -5.91 13.38 0.95
C ASN A 283 -5.59 14.64 0.10
N PRO A 284 -5.99 14.68 -1.16
CA PRO A 284 -5.69 15.81 -2.05
C PRO A 284 -6.23 17.16 -1.58
N THR A 285 -7.26 17.17 -0.71
CA THR A 285 -7.83 18.40 -0.16
C THR A 285 -6.82 19.18 0.71
N TYR A 286 -5.90 18.45 1.34
CA TYR A 286 -4.87 19.02 2.21
C TYR A 286 -3.48 18.99 1.58
N ASP A 287 -3.36 18.46 0.35
CA ASP A 287 -2.08 18.42 -0.34
C ASP A 287 -1.69 19.80 -0.88
N ILE A 288 -0.40 20.08 -0.90
CA ILE A 288 0.18 21.34 -1.34
C ILE A 288 0.99 21.07 -2.62
N ASP A 289 0.56 21.65 -3.73
CA ASP A 289 1.21 21.49 -5.05
C ASP A 289 1.38 20.00 -5.45
N ASN A 290 0.42 19.15 -5.10
CA ASN A 290 0.47 17.70 -5.30
C ASN A 290 1.74 17.03 -4.74
N ARG A 291 2.33 17.57 -3.71
CA ARG A 291 3.58 17.07 -3.11
C ARG A 291 3.43 15.66 -2.60
N THR A 292 2.37 15.40 -1.82
CA THR A 292 2.05 14.07 -1.28
C THR A 292 1.72 13.09 -2.39
N ALA A 293 0.92 13.50 -3.38
CA ALA A 293 0.60 12.67 -4.54
C ALA A 293 1.86 12.27 -5.34
N ARG A 294 2.82 13.20 -5.49
CA ARG A 294 4.09 12.91 -6.19
C ARG A 294 4.97 11.94 -5.40
N VAL A 295 5.02 12.06 -4.08
CA VAL A 295 5.73 11.08 -3.23
C VAL A 295 5.05 9.72 -3.33
N ALA A 296 3.73 9.65 -3.19
CA ALA A 296 2.97 8.41 -3.36
C ALA A 296 3.25 7.76 -4.72
N ALA A 297 3.17 8.52 -5.80
CA ALA A 297 3.50 8.05 -7.15
C ALA A 297 4.95 7.52 -7.23
N ARG A 298 5.91 8.16 -6.55
CA ARG A 298 7.30 7.68 -6.51
C ARG A 298 7.42 6.35 -5.79
N LEU A 299 6.69 6.12 -4.69
CA LEU A 299 6.70 4.85 -3.96
C LEU A 299 6.09 3.72 -4.81
N VAL A 300 4.92 3.96 -5.43
CA VAL A 300 4.29 3.02 -6.38
C VAL A 300 5.25 2.66 -7.51
N HIS A 301 5.86 3.67 -8.15
CA HIS A 301 6.83 3.46 -9.22
C HIS A 301 8.04 2.63 -8.74
N THR A 302 8.59 2.94 -7.57
CA THR A 302 9.75 2.21 -7.03
C THR A 302 9.45 0.73 -6.85
N ILE A 303 8.30 0.39 -6.23
CA ILE A 303 7.90 -1.01 -6.03
C ILE A 303 7.64 -1.70 -7.37
N ALA A 304 6.92 -1.05 -8.28
CA ALA A 304 6.58 -1.63 -9.57
C ALA A 304 7.84 -1.93 -10.41
N MET A 305 8.82 -1.03 -10.44
CA MET A 305 10.06 -1.25 -11.18
C MET A 305 10.94 -2.32 -10.51
N SER A 306 11.03 -2.32 -9.18
CA SER A 306 11.77 -3.37 -8.46
C SER A 306 11.14 -4.76 -8.67
N ALA A 307 9.81 -4.85 -8.74
CA ALA A 307 9.11 -6.10 -9.02
C ALA A 307 9.31 -6.57 -10.47
N ALA A 308 9.41 -5.66 -11.44
CA ALA A 308 9.71 -5.99 -12.84
C ALA A 308 11.15 -6.53 -13.00
N ASP A 309 12.13 -5.94 -12.31
CA ASP A 309 13.54 -6.36 -12.38
C ASP A 309 13.73 -7.82 -11.94
N ARG A 310 12.99 -8.32 -10.92
CA ARG A 310 13.10 -9.71 -10.46
C ARG A 310 12.60 -10.71 -11.53
N SER A 311 11.56 -10.38 -12.29
CA SER A 311 11.04 -11.26 -13.35
C SER A 311 12.05 -11.45 -14.50
N VAL A 312 12.86 -10.43 -14.77
CA VAL A 312 13.95 -10.48 -15.76
C VAL A 312 15.12 -11.35 -15.28
N LEU A 313 15.39 -11.37 -13.96
CA LEU A 313 16.46 -12.18 -13.38
C LEU A 313 16.09 -13.68 -13.27
N GLU A 314 14.83 -14.00 -13.01
CA GLU A 314 14.33 -15.38 -12.93
C GLU A 314 14.15 -16.03 -14.32
N GLY A 315 13.99 -15.24 -15.38
CA GLY A 315 13.89 -15.70 -16.77
C GLY A 315 15.24 -15.93 -17.48
N ARG A 316 16.37 -15.73 -16.78
CA ARG A 316 17.74 -16.02 -17.26
C ARG A 316 18.28 -17.26 -16.60
#